data_c1d5ecdec971d51db2c3ee4574743af0
#
_entry.id   c1d5ecdec971d51db2c3ee4574743af0
#
_cell.length_a   1.000
_cell.length_b   1.000
_cell.length_c   1.000
_cell.angle_alpha   90.00
_cell.angle_beta   90.00
_cell.angle_gamma   90.00
#
_symmetry.space_group_name_H-M   'P 1'
#
loop_
_entity.id
_entity.type
_entity.pdbx_description
1 polymer ?
#
loop_
_entity_poly.entity_id
_entity_poly.type
_entity_poly.pdbx_seq_one_letter_code
_entity_poly.pdbx_strand_id
1 'polypeptide(L)'
;MSFNHDRNLRKAICCSTSLDYSELLIRFEIEVVLFLFFYQYLVMRRITAIAIILTGFLATTLSSPVANAQLTNETREQKLERMKWWTDARFGMFIHWGLYSLPARHEWVKNRERLTNEDYQKYFDHFDPDLFNPKEWAKMAKEAGMKYVVLTSKHHEGFCLWDSKYTDYKSTNTPAGRDLIREFVDAFRAEGIRIGFYYSLLDWHHPDYTIDSRHPQRIDNGTKKDYDALNKGKNMDVYRKYMKDQVTELLTNYGKIDIIWFDFSFPGENGKGRDDWDSVGLLKLARSLQPGIIVDDRLDLKDTWGGWDIFTPEQRKVSECPTWNGEKVTWETCQTFSGSWGYYRDETTWKSVPQLLELLIETVSKEGNLLLNVGPTSRGEFDYRAQDRLAGIGKWMHSNSRSIYGCTAAPAEFEAPERTILTYNPTTNRLYIHLIDYPLSRLAISFADKIEYAQFLHDGSEISFDKEFIYTPVVKPETEVPVIEVFLR
;
A
#
# COMPACT_ATOMS: atom_id res chain seq x y z
N MET A 1 -9.48 -60.25 17.04
CA MET A 1 -8.91 -61.12 18.07
C MET A 1 -9.26 -60.47 19.39
N SER A 2 -10.38 -60.85 20.03
CA SER A 2 -10.67 -61.97 20.86
C SER A 2 -9.85 -61.90 22.16
N PHE A 3 -10.40 -61.78 23.27
CA PHE A 3 -11.28 -62.48 24.19
C PHE A 3 -10.88 -62.02 25.60
N ASN A 4 -11.90 -61.64 26.45
CA ASN A 4 -12.57 -62.46 27.46
C ASN A 4 -11.77 -62.62 28.77
N HIS A 5 -12.23 -62.54 29.94
CA HIS A 5 -13.39 -63.05 30.69
C HIS A 5 -13.19 -62.62 32.16
N ASP A 6 -14.07 -62.19 32.89
CA ASP A 6 -15.30 -62.68 33.56
C ASP A 6 -15.04 -63.25 35.00
N ARG A 7 -15.94 -62.82 35.93
CA ARG A 7 -16.47 -63.54 37.13
C ARG A 7 -15.67 -63.72 38.40
N ASN A 8 -16.16 -63.25 39.51
CA ASN A 8 -16.98 -63.93 40.52
C ASN A 8 -17.13 -63.03 41.74
N LEU A 9 -18.25 -62.59 42.21
CA LEU A 9 -19.47 -63.13 42.83
C LEU A 9 -19.25 -63.90 44.14
N ARG A 10 -19.80 -63.25 45.18
CA ARG A 10 -20.51 -63.84 46.35
C ARG A 10 -19.79 -64.55 47.45
N LYS A 11 -20.09 -64.06 48.62
CA LYS A 11 -20.52 -64.68 49.94
C LYS A 11 -19.75 -64.04 51.08
N ALA A 12 -20.25 -63.77 52.28
CA ALA A 12 -21.48 -64.03 53.01
C ALA A 12 -21.49 -63.10 54.23
N ILE A 13 -22.58 -62.51 54.62
CA ILE A 13 -23.47 -62.77 55.74
C ILE A 13 -22.86 -62.95 57.14
N CYS A 14 -23.32 -62.10 58.05
CA CYS A 14 -23.45 -62.16 59.46
C CYS A 14 -22.25 -62.10 60.42
N CYS A 15 -22.17 -61.03 61.16
CA CYS A 15 -22.30 -61.13 62.60
C CYS A 15 -22.57 -59.76 63.22
N SER A 16 -23.59 -59.74 64.07
CA SER A 16 -23.99 -58.61 64.92
C SER A 16 -22.98 -58.35 66.00
N THR A 17 -22.62 -57.08 66.21
CA THR A 17 -22.23 -56.62 67.57
C THR A 17 -22.54 -55.12 67.69
N SER A 18 -23.09 -54.81 68.83
CA SER A 18 -23.51 -53.54 69.37
C SER A 18 -22.47 -52.41 69.15
N LEU A 19 -22.88 -51.36 68.41
CA LEU A 19 -22.13 -50.14 68.29
C LEU A 19 -22.30 -49.34 69.61
N ASP A 20 -21.17 -49.06 70.24
CA ASP A 20 -21.04 -48.27 71.46
C ASP A 20 -21.42 -46.80 71.18
N TYR A 21 -22.21 -46.21 72.02
CA TYR A 21 -22.73 -44.82 71.91
C TYR A 21 -21.59 -43.80 71.80
N SER A 22 -20.38 -44.15 72.26
CA SER A 22 -19.20 -43.28 72.19
C SER A 22 -18.65 -43.16 70.77
N GLU A 23 -18.71 -44.21 69.92
CA GLU A 23 -18.29 -44.14 68.53
C GLU A 23 -19.26 -43.34 67.64
N LEU A 24 -20.54 -43.35 67.96
CA LEU A 24 -21.55 -42.58 67.25
C LEU A 24 -21.37 -41.03 67.50
N LEU A 25 -21.05 -40.64 68.76
CA LEU A 25 -20.77 -39.27 69.12
C LEU A 25 -19.50 -38.74 68.43
N ILE A 26 -18.44 -39.53 68.42
CA ILE A 26 -17.17 -39.16 67.74
C ILE A 26 -17.35 -39.02 66.24
N ARG A 27 -18.12 -39.91 65.59
CA ARG A 27 -18.45 -39.77 64.16
C ARG A 27 -19.31 -38.52 63.88
N PHE A 28 -20.25 -38.19 64.72
CA PHE A 28 -21.08 -36.98 64.58
C PHE A 28 -20.24 -35.71 64.74
N GLU A 29 -19.36 -35.66 65.73
CA GLU A 29 -18.43 -34.53 65.88
C GLU A 29 -17.46 -34.39 64.72
N ILE A 30 -16.93 -35.46 64.17
CA ILE A 30 -16.05 -35.46 63.00
C ILE A 30 -16.85 -34.97 61.73
N GLU A 31 -18.06 -35.43 61.53
CA GLU A 31 -18.86 -35.00 60.37
C GLU A 31 -19.25 -33.51 60.48
N VAL A 32 -19.59 -33.04 61.70
CA VAL A 32 -19.88 -31.61 61.94
C VAL A 32 -18.62 -30.72 61.71
N VAL A 33 -17.47 -31.17 62.16
CA VAL A 33 -16.20 -30.45 61.94
C VAL A 33 -15.83 -30.46 60.45
N LEU A 34 -15.99 -31.57 59.76
CA LEU A 34 -15.75 -31.68 58.31
C LEU A 34 -16.74 -30.79 57.53
N PHE A 35 -18.02 -30.75 57.94
CA PHE A 35 -19.04 -29.90 57.34
C PHE A 35 -18.72 -28.42 57.53
N LEU A 36 -18.25 -28.01 58.73
CA LEU A 36 -17.85 -26.63 59.00
C LEU A 36 -16.59 -26.26 58.20
N PHE A 37 -15.63 -27.16 58.06
CA PHE A 37 -14.45 -26.92 57.20
C PHE A 37 -14.82 -26.81 55.74
N PHE A 38 -15.71 -27.66 55.25
CA PHE A 38 -16.20 -27.62 53.89
C PHE A 38 -17.00 -26.34 53.59
N TYR A 39 -17.81 -25.91 54.58
CA TYR A 39 -18.57 -24.66 54.48
C TYR A 39 -17.64 -23.43 54.46
N GLN A 40 -16.65 -23.38 55.34
CA GLN A 40 -15.62 -22.32 55.35
C GLN A 40 -14.84 -22.30 54.03
N TYR A 41 -14.48 -23.46 53.51
CA TYR A 41 -13.81 -23.56 52.21
C TYR A 41 -14.66 -23.02 51.06
N LEU A 42 -15.95 -23.33 51.05
CA LEU A 42 -16.88 -22.79 50.05
C LEU A 42 -17.11 -21.30 50.17
N VAL A 43 -17.20 -20.77 51.36
CA VAL A 43 -17.32 -19.32 51.65
C VAL A 43 -16.05 -18.59 51.20
N MET A 44 -14.86 -19.09 51.56
CA MET A 44 -13.59 -18.55 51.14
C MET A 44 -13.43 -18.56 49.60
N ARG A 45 -13.82 -19.63 48.93
CA ARG A 45 -13.83 -19.70 47.43
C ARG A 45 -14.78 -18.68 46.80
N ARG A 46 -15.95 -18.42 47.39
CA ARG A 46 -16.88 -17.38 46.93
C ARG A 46 -16.33 -15.98 47.14
N ILE A 47 -15.68 -15.72 48.26
CA ILE A 47 -15.04 -14.43 48.53
C ILE A 47 -13.87 -14.21 47.59
N THR A 48 -13.05 -15.23 47.31
CA THR A 48 -11.94 -15.16 46.35
C THR A 48 -12.43 -14.95 44.93
N ALA A 49 -13.52 -15.62 44.52
CA ALA A 49 -14.12 -15.41 43.21
C ALA A 49 -14.71 -14.00 43.05
N ILE A 50 -15.34 -13.45 44.07
CA ILE A 50 -15.87 -12.07 44.11
C ILE A 50 -14.73 -11.06 44.07
N ALA A 51 -13.63 -11.31 44.83
CA ALA A 51 -12.44 -10.45 44.81
C ALA A 51 -11.74 -10.44 43.43
N ILE A 52 -11.67 -11.60 42.76
CA ILE A 52 -11.12 -11.71 41.38
C ILE A 52 -12.03 -11.01 40.34
N ILE A 53 -13.36 -11.10 40.50
CA ILE A 53 -14.29 -10.37 39.64
C ILE A 53 -14.23 -8.87 39.85
N LEU A 54 -14.11 -8.40 41.11
CA LEU A 54 -13.97 -6.99 41.43
C LEU A 54 -12.62 -6.41 40.98
N THR A 55 -11.51 -7.16 41.11
CA THR A 55 -10.21 -6.74 40.58
C THR A 55 -10.15 -6.79 39.08
N GLY A 56 -10.83 -7.76 38.45
CA GLY A 56 -11.01 -7.79 36.99
C GLY A 56 -11.83 -6.62 36.45
N PHE A 57 -12.89 -6.20 37.16
CA PHE A 57 -13.68 -5.03 36.76
C PHE A 57 -12.95 -3.71 37.04
N LEU A 58 -12.10 -3.61 38.06
CA LEU A 58 -11.27 -2.41 38.30
C LEU A 58 -10.08 -2.32 37.33
N ALA A 59 -9.56 -3.44 36.87
CA ALA A 59 -8.50 -3.48 35.85
C ALA A 59 -9.00 -3.13 34.43
N THR A 60 -10.28 -3.40 34.11
CA THR A 60 -10.89 -3.03 32.83
C THR A 60 -11.29 -1.55 32.74
N THR A 61 -11.35 -0.82 33.85
CA THR A 61 -11.67 0.61 33.85
C THR A 61 -10.42 1.51 33.88
N LEU A 62 -9.20 0.93 33.93
CA LEU A 62 -7.92 1.65 33.89
C LEU A 62 -7.13 1.45 32.59
N SER A 63 -7.67 0.77 31.61
CA SER A 63 -7.23 0.99 30.23
C SER A 63 -7.80 2.34 29.79
N SER A 64 -7.10 3.42 30.15
CA SER A 64 -7.25 4.68 29.41
C SER A 64 -7.15 4.30 27.94
N PRO A 65 -8.12 4.68 27.06
CA PRO A 65 -7.86 4.61 25.65
C PRO A 65 -6.56 5.42 25.49
N VAL A 66 -5.53 4.80 24.95
CA VAL A 66 -4.41 5.55 24.39
C VAL A 66 -5.12 6.51 23.44
N ALA A 67 -5.21 7.77 23.82
CA ALA A 67 -5.79 8.80 22.98
C ALA A 67 -4.95 8.72 21.71
N ASN A 68 -5.50 8.13 20.64
CA ASN A 68 -4.83 8.07 19.37
C ASN A 68 -4.45 9.51 19.05
N ALA A 69 -3.16 9.81 19.05
CA ALA A 69 -2.69 11.15 18.78
C ALA A 69 -3.28 11.57 17.43
N GLN A 70 -4.06 12.65 17.42
CA GLN A 70 -4.72 13.12 16.22
C GLN A 70 -3.87 14.24 15.63
N LEU A 71 -3.44 14.06 14.38
CA LEU A 71 -2.61 15.03 13.65
C LEU A 71 -3.41 15.98 12.76
N THR A 72 -4.73 15.82 12.70
CA THR A 72 -5.64 16.66 11.92
C THR A 72 -7.00 16.75 12.59
N ASN A 73 -7.71 17.85 12.37
CA ASN A 73 -9.13 18.01 12.73
C ASN A 73 -10.07 17.59 11.59
N GLU A 74 -9.51 17.11 10.48
CA GLU A 74 -10.27 16.63 9.32
C GLU A 74 -11.05 15.38 9.69
N THR A 75 -12.39 15.37 9.44
CA THR A 75 -13.19 14.17 9.61
C THR A 75 -12.93 13.19 8.46
N ARG A 76 -13.41 11.95 8.61
CA ARG A 76 -13.31 10.95 7.54
C ARG A 76 -14.03 11.39 6.27
N GLU A 77 -15.21 11.96 6.40
CA GLU A 77 -16.02 12.44 5.28
C GLU A 77 -15.31 13.60 4.55
N GLN A 78 -14.74 14.52 5.30
CA GLN A 78 -13.95 15.62 4.74
C GLN A 78 -12.70 15.10 4.00
N LYS A 79 -12.01 14.11 4.55
CA LYS A 79 -10.89 13.44 3.90
C LYS A 79 -11.32 12.77 2.59
N LEU A 80 -12.42 12.00 2.60
CA LEU A 80 -12.93 11.32 1.41
C LEU A 80 -13.35 12.32 0.33
N GLU A 81 -13.98 13.42 0.69
CA GLU A 81 -14.34 14.49 -0.25
C GLU A 81 -13.10 15.17 -0.84
N ARG A 82 -12.10 15.51 -0.03
CA ARG A 82 -10.82 16.07 -0.50
C ARG A 82 -10.11 15.14 -1.48
N MET A 83 -10.21 13.83 -1.23
CA MET A 83 -9.55 12.78 -2.01
C MET A 83 -10.38 12.26 -3.18
N LYS A 84 -11.64 12.70 -3.31
CA LYS A 84 -12.57 12.16 -4.32
C LYS A 84 -12.00 12.17 -5.73
N TRP A 85 -11.31 13.23 -6.13
CA TRP A 85 -10.66 13.31 -7.43
C TRP A 85 -9.66 12.17 -7.67
N TRP A 86 -8.96 11.75 -6.62
CA TRP A 86 -7.94 10.70 -6.68
C TRP A 86 -8.57 9.31 -6.66
N THR A 87 -9.59 9.09 -5.83
CA THR A 87 -10.35 7.84 -5.83
C THR A 87 -11.11 7.64 -7.14
N ASP A 88 -11.61 8.70 -7.78
CA ASP A 88 -12.24 8.61 -9.10
C ASP A 88 -11.22 8.37 -10.23
N ALA A 89 -10.00 8.83 -10.06
CA ALA A 89 -8.93 8.70 -11.06
C ALA A 89 -8.46 7.26 -11.30
N ARG A 90 -8.33 6.46 -10.25
CA ARG A 90 -7.96 5.03 -10.25
C ARG A 90 -6.61 4.68 -10.85
N PHE A 91 -6.03 5.48 -11.74
CA PHE A 91 -4.84 5.14 -12.49
C PHE A 91 -3.86 6.32 -12.61
N GLY A 92 -2.62 6.12 -12.16
CA GLY A 92 -1.53 7.09 -12.19
C GLY A 92 -0.22 6.52 -12.72
N MET A 93 0.71 7.41 -13.08
CA MET A 93 2.07 7.08 -13.51
C MET A 93 3.06 7.35 -12.37
N PHE A 94 3.91 6.40 -12.06
CA PHE A 94 5.11 6.62 -11.27
C PHE A 94 6.31 6.74 -12.21
N ILE A 95 7.25 7.62 -11.93
CA ILE A 95 8.47 7.75 -12.73
C ILE A 95 9.68 7.70 -11.80
N HIS A 96 10.51 6.65 -11.95
CA HIS A 96 11.79 6.55 -11.26
C HIS A 96 12.92 6.93 -12.19
N TRP A 97 13.47 8.11 -12.00
CA TRP A 97 14.53 8.66 -12.85
C TRP A 97 15.57 9.43 -12.05
N GLY A 98 16.84 9.26 -12.39
CA GLY A 98 17.97 9.88 -11.71
C GLY A 98 19.30 9.36 -12.25
N LEU A 99 20.40 9.59 -11.53
CA LEU A 99 21.74 9.14 -11.91
C LEU A 99 21.83 7.63 -12.12
N TYR A 100 21.03 6.85 -11.41
CA TYR A 100 20.97 5.38 -11.52
C TYR A 100 20.51 4.89 -12.90
N SER A 101 19.97 5.75 -13.75
CA SER A 101 19.65 5.37 -15.13
C SER A 101 20.88 5.23 -16.03
N LEU A 102 22.01 5.87 -15.69
CA LEU A 102 23.26 5.73 -16.47
C LEU A 102 23.86 4.33 -16.36
N PRO A 103 24.06 3.74 -15.15
CA PRO A 103 24.51 2.36 -15.03
C PRO A 103 23.52 1.36 -15.59
N ALA A 104 22.24 1.71 -15.70
CA ALA A 104 21.19 0.88 -16.29
C ALA A 104 21.06 -0.52 -15.65
N ARG A 105 21.22 -0.60 -14.33
CA ARG A 105 21.25 -1.83 -13.54
C ARG A 105 20.41 -1.76 -12.27
N HIS A 106 19.26 -1.09 -12.28
CA HIS A 106 18.38 -0.87 -11.13
C HIS A 106 18.68 0.41 -10.32
N GLU A 107 17.66 1.03 -9.73
CA GLU A 107 17.78 2.27 -8.94
C GLU A 107 18.60 2.12 -7.64
N TRP A 108 18.71 0.89 -7.12
CA TRP A 108 19.55 0.55 -5.96
C TRP A 108 21.01 0.21 -6.30
N VAL A 109 21.47 0.48 -7.52
CA VAL A 109 22.82 0.10 -7.96
C VAL A 109 23.91 0.62 -7.00
N LYS A 110 23.81 1.87 -6.52
CA LYS A 110 24.77 2.44 -5.54
C LYS A 110 24.86 1.60 -4.26
N ASN A 111 23.70 1.16 -3.76
CA ASN A 111 23.63 0.32 -2.55
C ASN A 111 24.09 -1.12 -2.81
N ARG A 112 23.61 -1.75 -3.90
CA ARG A 112 23.90 -3.15 -4.20
C ARG A 112 25.39 -3.38 -4.51
N GLU A 113 26.00 -2.45 -5.24
CA GLU A 113 27.42 -2.51 -5.60
C GLU A 113 28.32 -1.81 -4.57
N ARG A 114 27.77 -1.34 -3.43
CA ARG A 114 28.53 -0.69 -2.36
C ARG A 114 29.37 0.51 -2.82
N LEU A 115 28.87 1.26 -3.81
CA LEU A 115 29.61 2.38 -4.38
C LEU A 115 29.72 3.55 -3.39
N THR A 116 30.92 4.11 -3.27
CA THR A 116 31.16 5.34 -2.53
C THR A 116 30.60 6.55 -3.29
N ASN A 117 30.65 7.74 -2.68
CA ASN A 117 30.31 8.97 -3.39
C ASN A 117 31.26 9.23 -4.53
N GLU A 118 32.56 8.97 -4.32
CA GLU A 118 33.62 9.12 -5.32
C GLU A 118 33.41 8.16 -6.50
N ASP A 119 33.10 6.89 -6.25
CA ASP A 119 32.82 5.91 -7.31
C ASP A 119 31.56 6.27 -8.12
N TYR A 120 30.59 6.92 -7.45
CA TYR A 120 29.31 7.31 -8.06
C TYR A 120 29.39 8.65 -8.79
N GLN A 121 30.42 9.50 -8.52
CA GLN A 121 30.58 10.85 -9.07
C GLN A 121 30.56 10.85 -10.60
N LYS A 122 31.16 9.86 -11.25
CA LYS A 122 31.15 9.74 -12.72
C LYS A 122 29.74 9.79 -13.34
N TYR A 123 28.72 9.33 -12.63
CA TYR A 123 27.33 9.39 -13.15
C TYR A 123 26.77 10.80 -13.06
N PHE A 124 27.17 11.58 -12.06
CA PHE A 124 26.86 12.99 -11.98
C PHE A 124 27.58 13.79 -13.08
N ASP A 125 28.86 13.54 -13.29
CA ASP A 125 29.68 14.24 -14.28
C ASP A 125 29.25 14.02 -15.74
N HIS A 126 28.47 12.92 -15.97
CA HIS A 126 28.03 12.51 -17.30
C HIS A 126 26.50 12.47 -17.45
N PHE A 127 25.76 13.04 -16.50
CA PHE A 127 24.30 13.10 -16.60
C PHE A 127 23.86 14.18 -17.58
N ASP A 128 23.58 13.77 -18.81
CA ASP A 128 23.14 14.63 -19.91
C ASP A 128 21.92 14.01 -20.61
N PRO A 129 20.69 14.27 -20.11
CA PRO A 129 19.47 13.76 -20.71
C PRO A 129 19.06 14.60 -21.94
N ASP A 130 19.85 14.54 -22.98
CA ASP A 130 19.72 15.32 -24.23
C ASP A 130 18.44 15.04 -25.03
N LEU A 131 17.80 13.88 -24.78
CA LEU A 131 16.51 13.49 -25.39
C LEU A 131 15.31 13.68 -24.45
N PHE A 132 15.53 14.29 -23.28
CA PHE A 132 14.43 14.54 -22.35
C PHE A 132 13.39 15.49 -22.95
N ASN A 133 12.21 14.93 -23.23
CA ASN A 133 11.05 15.67 -23.72
C ASN A 133 9.84 15.39 -22.80
N PRO A 134 9.62 16.20 -21.76
CA PRO A 134 8.53 15.98 -20.81
C PRO A 134 7.12 16.09 -21.44
N LYS A 135 6.99 16.77 -22.58
CA LYS A 135 5.72 16.84 -23.32
C LYS A 135 5.34 15.47 -23.90
N GLU A 136 6.32 14.72 -24.41
CA GLU A 136 6.08 13.35 -24.88
C GLU A 136 5.74 12.40 -23.72
N TRP A 137 6.40 12.57 -22.56
CA TRP A 137 6.04 11.80 -21.37
C TRP A 137 4.60 12.06 -20.94
N ALA A 138 4.21 13.35 -20.85
CA ALA A 138 2.86 13.74 -20.47
C ALA A 138 1.81 13.25 -21.46
N LYS A 139 2.10 13.35 -22.77
CA LYS A 139 1.24 12.81 -23.84
C LYS A 139 1.04 11.31 -23.70
N MET A 140 2.12 10.53 -23.55
CA MET A 140 2.03 9.07 -23.37
C MET A 140 1.23 8.70 -22.11
N ALA A 141 1.42 9.41 -20.99
CA ALA A 141 0.65 9.20 -19.77
C ALA A 141 -0.85 9.47 -19.99
N LYS A 142 -1.19 10.57 -20.65
CA LYS A 142 -2.57 10.94 -20.97
C LYS A 142 -3.23 9.93 -21.90
N GLU A 143 -2.54 9.53 -22.97
CA GLU A 143 -3.01 8.56 -23.93
C GLU A 143 -3.21 7.17 -23.31
N ALA A 144 -2.34 6.78 -22.36
CA ALA A 144 -2.51 5.59 -21.55
C ALA A 144 -3.70 5.66 -20.56
N GLY A 145 -4.32 6.85 -20.40
CA GLY A 145 -5.47 7.05 -19.53
C GLY A 145 -5.10 7.42 -18.08
N MET A 146 -3.86 7.76 -17.80
CA MET A 146 -3.41 8.15 -16.45
C MET A 146 -3.89 9.56 -16.09
N LYS A 147 -4.27 9.79 -14.84
CA LYS A 147 -4.86 11.04 -14.35
C LYS A 147 -3.96 11.83 -13.42
N TYR A 148 -2.94 11.22 -12.87
CA TYR A 148 -1.94 11.84 -12.03
C TYR A 148 -0.59 11.17 -12.25
N VAL A 149 0.47 11.86 -11.86
CA VAL A 149 1.84 11.39 -11.96
C VAL A 149 2.59 11.67 -10.67
N VAL A 150 3.49 10.77 -10.29
CA VAL A 150 4.45 10.96 -9.20
C VAL A 150 5.84 10.77 -9.77
N LEU A 151 6.70 11.80 -9.67
CA LEU A 151 8.10 11.74 -10.11
C LEU A 151 9.04 11.68 -8.92
N THR A 152 10.06 10.81 -8.96
CA THR A 152 11.16 10.84 -7.99
C THR A 152 11.94 12.14 -8.10
N SER A 153 11.56 13.16 -7.32
CA SER A 153 12.30 14.43 -7.30
C SER A 153 13.74 14.26 -6.76
N LYS A 154 13.86 13.44 -5.70
CA LYS A 154 15.14 12.95 -5.14
C LYS A 154 14.96 11.50 -4.69
N HIS A 155 15.77 10.58 -5.22
CA HIS A 155 15.82 9.20 -4.77
C HIS A 155 16.91 9.00 -3.70
N HIS A 156 17.14 7.78 -3.23
CA HIS A 156 18.05 7.47 -2.10
C HIS A 156 19.50 7.91 -2.31
N GLU A 157 19.97 8.01 -3.55
CA GLU A 157 21.34 8.48 -3.84
C GLU A 157 21.56 9.97 -3.59
N GLY A 158 20.49 10.73 -3.28
CA GLY A 158 20.55 12.12 -2.88
C GLY A 158 20.58 13.14 -4.03
N PHE A 159 20.51 12.70 -5.30
CA PHE A 159 20.54 13.58 -6.46
C PHE A 159 19.20 14.28 -6.67
N CYS A 160 19.24 15.61 -6.80
CA CYS A 160 18.08 16.45 -6.99
C CYS A 160 17.82 16.74 -8.47
N LEU A 161 16.63 16.41 -8.97
CA LEU A 161 16.23 16.74 -10.36
C LEU A 161 15.82 18.21 -10.56
N TRP A 162 15.91 19.04 -9.51
CA TRP A 162 15.58 20.49 -9.53
C TRP A 162 16.74 21.35 -9.07
N ASP A 163 16.63 22.64 -9.28
CA ASP A 163 17.61 23.65 -8.86
C ASP A 163 17.50 23.94 -7.35
N SER A 164 17.82 22.94 -6.51
CA SER A 164 17.85 23.14 -5.07
C SER A 164 18.92 24.13 -4.65
N LYS A 165 18.60 25.01 -3.69
CA LYS A 165 19.53 25.97 -3.09
C LYS A 165 20.37 25.35 -1.96
N TYR A 166 20.04 24.13 -1.55
CA TYR A 166 20.59 23.49 -0.35
C TYR A 166 21.65 22.44 -0.67
N THR A 167 21.88 22.16 -1.95
CA THR A 167 22.92 21.23 -2.39
C THR A 167 23.44 21.59 -3.79
N ASP A 168 24.71 21.26 -4.04
CA ASP A 168 25.29 21.28 -5.38
C ASP A 168 25.10 19.98 -6.16
N TYR A 169 24.57 18.93 -5.49
CA TYR A 169 24.30 17.63 -6.09
C TYR A 169 22.91 17.61 -6.78
N LYS A 170 22.82 18.36 -7.87
CA LYS A 170 21.56 18.69 -8.56
C LYS A 170 21.74 18.74 -10.08
N SER A 171 20.65 18.60 -10.81
CA SER A 171 20.63 18.53 -12.28
C SER A 171 21.21 19.78 -12.98
N THR A 172 21.00 20.97 -12.40
CA THR A 172 21.56 22.22 -12.96
C THR A 172 23.06 22.31 -12.90
N ASN A 173 23.72 21.48 -12.09
CA ASN A 173 25.19 21.42 -11.97
C ASN A 173 25.82 20.25 -12.74
N THR A 174 25.03 19.48 -13.46
CA THR A 174 25.45 18.41 -14.37
C THR A 174 25.51 18.95 -15.82
N PRO A 175 25.98 18.19 -16.81
CA PRO A 175 25.83 18.55 -18.22
C PRO A 175 24.41 18.86 -18.67
N ALA A 176 23.38 18.32 -17.96
CA ALA A 176 21.99 18.71 -18.19
C ALA A 176 21.74 20.21 -18.10
N GLY A 177 22.36 20.91 -17.11
CA GLY A 177 22.28 22.35 -16.93
C GLY A 177 20.84 22.91 -16.74
N ARG A 178 19.87 22.09 -16.37
CA ARG A 178 18.43 22.43 -16.37
C ARG A 178 17.73 22.00 -15.09
N ASP A 179 16.67 22.75 -14.71
CA ASP A 179 15.68 22.33 -13.72
C ASP A 179 14.67 21.38 -14.40
N LEU A 180 14.92 20.09 -14.29
CA LEU A 180 14.10 19.05 -14.94
C LEU A 180 12.69 18.93 -14.33
N ILE A 181 12.55 19.29 -13.04
CA ILE A 181 11.25 19.31 -12.36
C ILE A 181 10.36 20.42 -12.92
N ARG A 182 10.91 21.60 -13.22
CA ARG A 182 10.14 22.70 -13.81
C ARG A 182 9.53 22.29 -15.13
N GLU A 183 10.34 21.76 -16.03
CA GLU A 183 9.91 21.33 -17.35
C GLU A 183 8.87 20.19 -17.27
N PHE A 184 9.09 19.24 -16.36
CA PHE A 184 8.17 18.15 -16.09
C PHE A 184 6.79 18.66 -15.61
N VAL A 185 6.77 19.51 -14.59
CA VAL A 185 5.53 20.05 -14.02
C VAL A 185 4.72 20.84 -15.06
N ASP A 186 5.39 21.67 -15.83
CA ASP A 186 4.75 22.50 -16.85
C ASP A 186 4.12 21.63 -17.95
N ALA A 187 4.82 20.57 -18.39
CA ALA A 187 4.33 19.64 -19.42
C ALA A 187 3.11 18.80 -18.95
N PHE A 188 3.20 18.17 -17.79
CA PHE A 188 2.13 17.33 -17.28
C PHE A 188 0.88 18.13 -16.90
N ARG A 189 1.08 19.33 -16.34
CA ARG A 189 -0.03 20.24 -16.02
C ARG A 189 -0.73 20.74 -17.28
N ALA A 190 -0.01 21.00 -18.37
CA ALA A 190 -0.59 21.39 -19.65
C ALA A 190 -1.52 20.30 -20.24
N GLU A 191 -1.23 19.01 -19.94
CA GLU A 191 -2.08 17.89 -20.34
C GLU A 191 -3.23 17.60 -19.34
N GLY A 192 -3.37 18.40 -18.28
CA GLY A 192 -4.40 18.24 -17.26
C GLY A 192 -4.15 17.09 -16.28
N ILE A 193 -2.90 16.58 -16.22
CA ILE A 193 -2.48 15.54 -15.30
C ILE A 193 -2.07 16.18 -13.97
N ARG A 194 -2.55 15.64 -12.87
CA ARG A 194 -2.21 16.14 -11.52
C ARG A 194 -0.81 15.73 -11.12
N ILE A 195 -0.15 16.61 -10.36
CA ILE A 195 1.28 16.51 -10.06
C ILE A 195 1.51 15.97 -8.67
N GLY A 196 2.35 14.95 -8.57
CA GLY A 196 2.92 14.42 -7.33
C GLY A 196 4.44 14.36 -7.39
N PHE A 197 5.07 14.49 -6.23
CA PHE A 197 6.48 14.26 -6.05
C PHE A 197 6.72 13.10 -5.08
N TYR A 198 7.65 12.23 -5.44
CA TYR A 198 8.27 11.32 -4.51
C TYR A 198 9.51 12.01 -3.93
N TYR A 199 9.71 11.86 -2.63
CA TYR A 199 10.87 12.35 -1.92
C TYR A 199 11.42 11.27 -0.99
N SER A 200 12.66 10.84 -1.22
CA SER A 200 13.34 9.87 -0.35
C SER A 200 13.70 10.48 0.99
N LEU A 201 13.33 9.81 2.09
CA LEU A 201 13.81 10.12 3.43
C LEU A 201 15.28 9.72 3.61
N LEU A 202 15.73 8.68 2.87
CA LEU A 202 17.15 8.31 2.78
C LEU A 202 17.91 9.31 1.93
N ASP A 203 19.18 9.52 2.27
CA ASP A 203 20.12 10.27 1.46
C ASP A 203 21.55 9.73 1.62
N TRP A 204 21.99 8.93 0.67
CA TRP A 204 23.31 8.30 0.71
C TRP A 204 24.44 9.24 0.31
N HIS A 205 24.14 10.49 -0.02
CA HIS A 205 25.13 11.50 -0.41
C HIS A 205 25.39 12.54 0.67
N HIS A 206 24.34 12.92 1.44
CA HIS A 206 24.43 14.01 2.41
C HIS A 206 25.42 13.68 3.54
N PRO A 207 26.40 14.58 3.84
CA PRO A 207 27.47 14.30 4.82
C PRO A 207 26.94 14.03 6.24
N ASP A 208 25.86 14.68 6.67
CA ASP A 208 25.28 14.52 7.99
C ASP A 208 24.20 13.43 8.08
N TYR A 209 23.85 12.79 6.94
CA TYR A 209 22.99 11.62 6.99
C TYR A 209 23.74 10.46 7.69
N THR A 210 23.19 9.94 8.79
CA THR A 210 23.82 8.85 9.51
C THR A 210 23.70 7.53 8.75
N ILE A 211 24.83 6.83 8.62
CA ILE A 211 24.88 5.50 8.00
C ILE A 211 24.01 4.54 8.81
N ASP A 212 23.17 3.81 8.09
CA ASP A 212 22.24 2.82 8.61
C ASP A 212 22.35 1.49 7.84
N SER A 213 21.52 0.52 8.17
CA SER A 213 21.51 -0.81 7.53
C SER A 213 21.13 -0.80 6.04
N ARG A 214 20.67 0.33 5.49
CA ARG A 214 20.33 0.54 4.08
C ARG A 214 21.33 1.40 3.32
N HIS A 215 22.30 1.97 4.01
CA HIS A 215 23.33 2.79 3.37
C HIS A 215 24.29 1.92 2.54
N PRO A 216 24.81 2.40 1.38
CA PRO A 216 25.83 1.66 0.61
C PRO A 216 27.02 1.21 1.43
N GLN A 217 27.46 2.04 2.39
CA GLN A 217 28.63 1.80 3.24
C GLN A 217 28.27 1.15 4.60
N ARG A 218 27.12 0.48 4.67
CA ARG A 218 26.72 -0.27 5.86
C ARG A 218 27.71 -1.38 6.20
N ILE A 219 27.71 -1.77 7.47
CA ILE A 219 28.44 -2.94 7.95
C ILE A 219 27.48 -4.12 7.95
N ASP A 220 27.82 -5.21 7.24
CA ASP A 220 27.00 -6.42 7.25
C ASP A 220 27.06 -7.06 8.66
N ASN A 221 25.88 -7.30 9.23
CA ASN A 221 25.72 -7.75 10.62
C ASN A 221 26.35 -6.79 11.65
N GLY A 222 26.46 -5.50 11.31
CA GLY A 222 27.00 -4.48 12.21
C GLY A 222 26.14 -4.29 13.45
N THR A 223 26.78 -4.17 14.59
CA THR A 223 26.12 -3.85 15.86
C THR A 223 25.85 -2.34 15.97
N LYS A 224 25.01 -1.94 16.90
CA LYS A 224 24.80 -0.50 17.21
C LYS A 224 26.12 0.24 17.45
N LYS A 225 27.07 -0.41 18.18
CA LYS A 225 28.40 0.19 18.45
C LYS A 225 29.21 0.46 17.17
N ASP A 226 29.11 -0.42 16.19
CA ASP A 226 29.80 -0.25 14.91
C ASP A 226 29.20 0.93 14.14
N TYR A 227 27.86 1.06 14.12
CA TYR A 227 27.20 2.21 13.49
C TYR A 227 27.43 3.51 14.26
N ASP A 228 27.45 3.50 15.59
CA ASP A 228 27.81 4.67 16.40
C ASP A 228 29.23 5.18 16.06
N ALA A 229 30.17 4.26 15.82
CA ALA A 229 31.54 4.62 15.41
C ALA A 229 31.59 5.23 13.98
N LEU A 230 30.85 4.64 13.03
CA LEU A 230 30.74 5.17 11.65
C LEU A 230 30.09 6.55 11.61
N ASN A 231 29.17 6.81 12.50
CA ASN A 231 28.38 8.03 12.55
C ASN A 231 28.97 9.13 13.41
N LYS A 232 30.18 8.92 13.94
CA LYS A 232 30.86 9.91 14.78
C LYS A 232 31.07 11.22 14.01
N GLY A 233 30.49 12.30 14.52
CA GLY A 233 30.58 13.65 13.92
C GLY A 233 29.47 13.99 12.93
N LYS A 234 28.59 13.04 12.56
CA LYS A 234 27.39 13.31 11.77
C LYS A 234 26.26 13.87 12.65
N ASN A 235 25.42 14.72 12.07
CA ASN A 235 24.33 15.37 12.80
C ASN A 235 23.00 15.28 12.02
N MET A 236 22.12 14.41 12.47
CA MET A 236 20.78 14.23 11.85
C MET A 236 19.88 15.48 11.97
N ASP A 237 20.13 16.41 12.92
CA ASP A 237 19.37 17.68 12.96
C ASP A 237 19.68 18.55 11.76
N VAL A 238 20.93 18.56 11.31
CA VAL A 238 21.34 19.25 10.07
C VAL A 238 20.67 18.62 8.87
N TYR A 239 20.66 17.29 8.80
CA TYR A 239 19.96 16.56 7.74
C TYR A 239 18.46 16.81 7.76
N ARG A 240 17.78 16.76 8.93
CA ARG A 240 16.35 17.05 9.05
C ARG A 240 16.00 18.46 8.57
N LYS A 241 16.86 19.45 8.90
CA LYS A 241 16.65 20.80 8.39
C LYS A 241 16.78 20.86 6.86
N TYR A 242 17.83 20.28 6.30
CA TYR A 242 18.03 20.16 4.86
C TYR A 242 16.83 19.52 4.15
N MET A 243 16.32 18.41 4.67
CA MET A 243 15.15 17.71 4.14
C MET A 243 13.91 18.61 4.13
N LYS A 244 13.61 19.32 5.23
CA LYS A 244 12.49 20.24 5.33
C LYS A 244 12.64 21.44 4.38
N ASP A 245 13.82 21.97 4.25
CA ASP A 245 14.11 23.07 3.32
C ASP A 245 13.87 22.65 1.87
N GLN A 246 14.31 21.45 1.47
CA GLN A 246 14.07 20.88 0.14
C GLN A 246 12.58 20.58 -0.11
N VAL A 247 11.87 20.02 0.85
CA VAL A 247 10.42 19.81 0.73
C VAL A 247 9.69 21.14 0.60
N THR A 248 10.17 22.19 1.30
CA THR A 248 9.63 23.55 1.14
C THR A 248 9.82 24.06 -0.30
N GLU A 249 10.99 23.89 -0.89
CA GLU A 249 11.21 24.25 -2.31
C GLU A 249 10.25 23.53 -3.24
N LEU A 250 10.13 22.22 -3.12
CA LEU A 250 9.26 21.40 -3.96
C LEU A 250 7.79 21.81 -3.85
N LEU A 251 7.32 22.14 -2.65
CA LEU A 251 5.92 22.47 -2.40
C LEU A 251 5.57 23.96 -2.56
N THR A 252 6.57 24.82 -2.85
CA THR A 252 6.33 26.26 -3.04
C THR A 252 6.71 26.76 -4.44
N ASN A 253 7.75 26.21 -5.06
CA ASN A 253 8.31 26.75 -6.30
C ASN A 253 7.58 26.30 -7.56
N TYR A 254 6.79 25.23 -7.50
CA TYR A 254 6.19 24.56 -8.67
C TYR A 254 4.68 24.67 -8.75
N GLY A 255 4.08 25.61 -7.99
CA GLY A 255 2.63 25.82 -7.94
C GLY A 255 1.92 24.73 -7.17
N LYS A 256 0.71 24.36 -7.59
CA LYS A 256 -0.07 23.33 -6.90
C LYS A 256 0.54 21.94 -7.07
N ILE A 257 0.80 21.28 -5.96
CA ILE A 257 1.22 19.88 -5.88
C ILE A 257 0.11 19.09 -5.20
N ASP A 258 -0.35 18.03 -5.84
CA ASP A 258 -1.52 17.27 -5.40
C ASP A 258 -1.14 16.08 -4.50
N ILE A 259 0.08 15.53 -4.65
CA ILE A 259 0.58 14.38 -3.91
C ILE A 259 2.03 14.60 -3.49
N ILE A 260 2.37 14.28 -2.24
CA ILE A 260 3.74 14.07 -1.79
C ILE A 260 3.88 12.62 -1.30
N TRP A 261 4.79 11.90 -1.90
CA TRP A 261 5.06 10.50 -1.64
C TRP A 261 6.43 10.38 -0.96
N PHE A 262 6.45 10.30 0.37
CA PHE A 262 7.67 10.08 1.14
C PHE A 262 8.07 8.61 1.06
N ASP A 263 9.35 8.31 1.19
CA ASP A 263 9.75 6.91 1.15
C ASP A 263 10.82 6.56 2.15
N PHE A 264 10.67 5.36 2.68
CA PHE A 264 11.66 4.59 3.40
C PHE A 264 11.81 4.89 4.89
N SER A 265 10.73 4.77 5.67
CA SER A 265 10.87 4.53 7.11
C SER A 265 11.00 3.03 7.40
N PHE A 266 11.99 2.67 8.23
CA PHE A 266 12.26 1.30 8.62
C PHE A 266 12.78 1.29 10.07
N PRO A 267 11.89 1.54 11.05
CA PRO A 267 12.26 1.60 12.46
C PRO A 267 12.86 0.26 12.92
N GLY A 268 13.72 0.33 13.93
CA GLY A 268 14.38 -0.83 14.52
C GLY A 268 15.87 -0.60 14.72
N GLU A 269 16.59 -1.63 15.17
CA GLU A 269 18.04 -1.55 15.39
C GLU A 269 18.77 -1.22 14.07
N ASN A 270 19.59 -0.20 14.10
CA ASN A 270 20.31 0.34 12.94
C ASN A 270 19.41 0.78 11.77
N GLY A 271 18.10 1.03 12.05
CA GLY A 271 17.14 1.61 11.13
C GLY A 271 16.84 3.06 11.46
N LYS A 272 15.81 3.62 10.80
CA LYS A 272 15.29 4.96 11.05
C LYS A 272 13.77 4.99 11.00
N GLY A 273 13.15 5.66 11.97
CA GLY A 273 11.72 5.82 12.10
C GLY A 273 11.29 7.27 12.28
N ARG A 274 10.09 7.45 12.78
CA ARG A 274 9.41 8.75 12.90
C ARG A 274 10.22 9.85 13.59
N ASP A 275 11.00 9.50 14.61
CA ASP A 275 11.79 10.47 15.38
C ASP A 275 13.05 10.89 14.61
N ASP A 276 13.64 9.98 13.85
CA ASP A 276 14.80 10.27 13.00
C ASP A 276 14.46 11.28 11.90
N TRP A 277 13.26 11.23 11.36
CA TRP A 277 12.78 12.11 10.29
C TRP A 277 12.10 13.37 10.81
N ASP A 278 11.74 13.46 12.11
CA ASP A 278 10.74 14.40 12.62
C ASP A 278 9.46 14.33 11.74
N SER A 279 8.94 13.11 11.58
CA SER A 279 7.83 12.80 10.65
C SER A 279 6.61 13.67 10.89
N VAL A 280 6.27 13.97 12.15
CA VAL A 280 5.16 14.86 12.53
C VAL A 280 5.42 16.28 12.05
N GLY A 281 6.63 16.78 12.25
CA GLY A 281 7.04 18.11 11.78
C GLY A 281 7.03 18.21 10.26
N LEU A 282 7.51 17.17 9.57
CA LEU A 282 7.53 17.09 8.11
C LEU A 282 6.12 17.03 7.50
N LEU A 283 5.23 16.21 8.07
CA LEU A 283 3.82 16.13 7.67
C LEU A 283 3.09 17.46 7.83
N LYS A 284 3.26 18.12 9.00
CA LYS A 284 2.67 19.44 9.27
C LYS A 284 3.18 20.48 8.30
N LEU A 285 4.47 20.47 7.98
CA LEU A 285 5.07 21.35 6.98
C LEU A 285 4.41 21.14 5.61
N ALA A 286 4.36 19.91 5.12
CA ALA A 286 3.76 19.61 3.82
C ALA A 286 2.30 20.10 3.73
N ARG A 287 1.48 19.83 4.75
CA ARG A 287 0.08 20.27 4.80
C ARG A 287 -0.10 21.76 4.97
N SER A 288 0.81 22.44 5.66
CA SER A 288 0.78 23.90 5.79
C SER A 288 1.07 24.60 4.48
N LEU A 289 1.95 24.04 3.66
CA LEU A 289 2.33 24.58 2.34
C LEU A 289 1.29 24.25 1.27
N GLN A 290 0.69 23.06 1.34
CA GLN A 290 -0.30 22.57 0.38
C GLN A 290 -1.46 21.89 1.17
N PRO A 291 -2.48 22.65 1.65
CA PRO A 291 -3.51 22.10 2.54
C PRO A 291 -4.31 20.92 1.98
N GLY A 292 -4.43 20.83 0.65
CA GLY A 292 -5.13 19.73 -0.04
C GLY A 292 -4.27 18.55 -0.44
N ILE A 293 -2.96 18.54 -0.08
CA ILE A 293 -2.01 17.53 -0.51
C ILE A 293 -2.36 16.14 0.05
N ILE A 294 -2.22 15.12 -0.80
CA ILE A 294 -2.30 13.72 -0.40
C ILE A 294 -0.92 13.26 0.04
N VAL A 295 -0.86 12.59 1.20
CA VAL A 295 0.38 12.05 1.78
C VAL A 295 0.24 10.55 1.96
N ASP A 296 1.27 9.80 1.58
CA ASP A 296 1.34 8.35 1.76
C ASP A 296 1.59 7.91 3.20
N ASP A 297 1.65 6.60 3.44
CA ASP A 297 1.77 6.00 4.77
C ASP A 297 3.22 5.72 5.23
N ARG A 298 4.22 6.25 4.51
CA ARG A 298 5.63 5.86 4.71
C ARG A 298 6.42 6.77 5.66
N LEU A 299 5.74 7.68 6.36
CA LEU A 299 6.34 8.50 7.41
C LEU A 299 6.41 7.81 8.79
N ASP A 300 6.11 6.51 8.89
CA ASP A 300 6.02 5.78 10.17
C ASP A 300 4.98 6.38 11.16
N LEU A 301 3.85 6.86 10.62
CA LEU A 301 2.73 7.45 11.37
C LEU A 301 1.43 6.65 11.19
N LYS A 302 1.53 5.34 10.90
CA LYS A 302 0.38 4.47 10.60
C LYS A 302 -0.58 4.27 11.76
N ASP A 303 -0.08 4.41 12.98
CA ASP A 303 -0.83 4.28 14.23
C ASP A 303 -1.62 5.54 14.62
N THR A 304 -1.50 6.62 13.82
CA THR A 304 -2.03 7.93 14.18
C THR A 304 -3.04 8.43 13.14
N TRP A 305 -4.25 8.82 13.58
CA TRP A 305 -5.24 9.43 12.69
C TRP A 305 -4.71 10.74 12.11
N GLY A 306 -4.85 10.86 10.79
CA GLY A 306 -4.30 12.01 10.06
C GLY A 306 -2.80 11.96 9.81
N GLY A 307 -2.13 10.88 10.19
CA GLY A 307 -0.69 10.66 9.91
C GLY A 307 -0.39 10.36 8.45
N TRP A 308 -1.41 9.97 7.69
CA TRP A 308 -1.34 9.59 6.28
C TRP A 308 -2.71 9.67 5.62
N ASP A 309 -2.74 9.69 4.30
CA ASP A 309 -3.97 9.69 3.50
C ASP A 309 -4.18 8.37 2.77
N ILE A 310 -3.14 7.83 2.16
CA ILE A 310 -3.20 6.60 1.36
C ILE A 310 -2.28 5.52 1.92
N PHE A 311 -2.77 4.29 1.97
CA PHE A 311 -1.97 3.10 2.26
C PHE A 311 -1.32 2.60 0.97
N THR A 312 -0.02 2.31 0.98
CA THR A 312 0.77 2.06 -0.24
C THR A 312 1.46 0.69 -0.24
N PRO A 313 0.72 -0.43 -0.45
CA PRO A 313 1.33 -1.74 -0.64
C PRO A 313 2.15 -1.77 -1.93
N GLU A 314 3.43 -2.15 -1.78
CA GLU A 314 4.38 -2.18 -2.88
C GLU A 314 4.48 -3.57 -3.50
N GLN A 315 4.37 -3.68 -4.83
CA GLN A 315 4.52 -4.91 -5.61
C GLN A 315 3.66 -6.08 -5.10
N ARG A 316 2.54 -5.79 -4.44
CA ARG A 316 1.66 -6.81 -3.87
C ARG A 316 0.30 -6.77 -4.53
N LYS A 317 -0.22 -7.95 -4.87
CA LYS A 317 -1.65 -8.14 -5.11
C LYS A 317 -2.36 -8.18 -3.76
N VAL A 318 -3.34 -7.32 -3.60
CA VAL A 318 -4.14 -7.23 -2.37
C VAL A 318 -5.39 -8.08 -2.58
N SER A 319 -5.70 -8.97 -1.66
CA SER A 319 -6.88 -9.88 -1.77
C SER A 319 -8.20 -9.16 -1.58
N GLU A 320 -8.22 -8.17 -0.71
CA GLU A 320 -9.40 -7.36 -0.36
C GLU A 320 -8.98 -5.92 -0.02
N CYS A 321 -9.94 -4.99 0.04
CA CYS A 321 -9.66 -3.61 0.43
C CYS A 321 -9.00 -3.56 1.81
N PRO A 322 -7.82 -2.92 1.95
CA PRO A 322 -7.14 -2.83 3.24
C PRO A 322 -7.97 -2.07 4.28
N THR A 323 -7.79 -2.45 5.55
CA THR A 323 -8.47 -1.82 6.68
C THR A 323 -7.49 -1.28 7.71
N TRP A 324 -7.89 -0.21 8.40
CA TRP A 324 -7.22 0.33 9.57
C TRP A 324 -8.25 0.49 10.70
N ASN A 325 -7.97 -0.11 11.86
CA ASN A 325 -8.93 -0.16 12.98
C ASN A 325 -10.32 -0.69 12.59
N GLY A 326 -10.38 -1.66 11.67
CA GLY A 326 -11.63 -2.26 11.18
C GLY A 326 -12.36 -1.46 10.09
N GLU A 327 -11.87 -0.30 9.71
CA GLU A 327 -12.44 0.57 8.69
C GLU A 327 -11.64 0.50 7.39
N LYS A 328 -12.32 0.42 6.23
CA LYS A 328 -11.67 0.49 4.91
C LYS A 328 -10.88 1.79 4.76
N VAL A 329 -9.70 1.69 4.18
CA VAL A 329 -8.84 2.84 3.91
C VAL A 329 -8.67 3.07 2.41
N THR A 330 -8.42 4.31 2.03
CA THR A 330 -7.95 4.66 0.68
C THR A 330 -6.56 4.08 0.46
N TRP A 331 -6.34 3.44 -0.68
CA TRP A 331 -5.07 2.73 -0.93
C TRP A 331 -4.64 2.76 -2.40
N GLU A 332 -3.35 2.62 -2.61
CA GLU A 332 -2.72 2.63 -3.91
C GLU A 332 -1.66 1.52 -3.96
N THR A 333 -1.70 0.63 -4.93
CA THR A 333 -0.55 -0.25 -5.17
C THR A 333 0.39 0.39 -6.18
N CYS A 334 1.65 0.53 -5.79
CA CYS A 334 2.70 0.91 -6.73
C CYS A 334 3.33 -0.36 -7.34
N GLN A 335 3.36 -0.40 -8.67
CA GLN A 335 3.75 -1.57 -9.45
C GLN A 335 4.67 -1.17 -10.60
N THR A 336 5.51 -2.10 -11.04
CA THR A 336 6.41 -1.90 -12.17
C THR A 336 5.93 -2.64 -13.42
N PHE A 337 6.35 -2.18 -14.59
CA PHE A 337 6.22 -2.96 -15.82
C PHE A 337 7.04 -4.25 -15.80
N SER A 338 8.13 -4.25 -15.04
CA SER A 338 9.13 -5.32 -14.99
C SER A 338 9.60 -5.58 -13.56
N GLY A 339 10.80 -6.08 -13.35
CA GLY A 339 11.41 -6.30 -12.03
C GLY A 339 12.15 -5.11 -11.44
N SER A 340 12.15 -3.93 -12.08
CA SER A 340 12.92 -2.75 -11.66
C SER A 340 12.07 -1.47 -11.64
N TRP A 341 12.34 -0.59 -10.67
CA TRP A 341 11.76 0.77 -10.65
C TRP A 341 12.50 1.70 -11.62
N GLY A 342 13.82 1.81 -11.49
CA GLY A 342 14.66 2.56 -12.40
C GLY A 342 14.94 1.80 -13.71
N TYR A 343 15.47 2.50 -14.70
CA TYR A 343 15.86 1.88 -15.96
C TYR A 343 16.85 0.72 -15.73
N TYR A 344 16.50 -0.45 -16.25
CA TYR A 344 17.35 -1.63 -16.28
C TYR A 344 17.36 -2.21 -17.69
N ARG A 345 18.49 -2.03 -18.39
CA ARG A 345 18.64 -2.40 -19.81
C ARG A 345 18.40 -3.90 -20.04
N ASP A 346 18.97 -4.72 -19.18
CA ASP A 346 19.00 -6.18 -19.31
C ASP A 346 17.81 -6.87 -18.59
N GLU A 347 16.79 -6.11 -18.23
CA GLU A 347 15.57 -6.64 -17.59
C GLU A 347 14.74 -7.47 -18.58
N THR A 348 14.35 -8.68 -18.17
CA THR A 348 13.65 -9.65 -19.01
C THR A 348 12.23 -9.97 -18.53
N THR A 349 11.82 -9.52 -17.33
CA THR A 349 10.56 -9.89 -16.70
C THR A 349 9.42 -8.92 -16.99
N TRP A 350 9.30 -8.46 -18.22
CA TRP A 350 8.29 -7.49 -18.61
C TRP A 350 6.89 -8.12 -18.67
N LYS A 351 5.95 -7.52 -17.94
CA LYS A 351 4.53 -7.88 -18.01
C LYS A 351 3.97 -7.54 -19.37
N SER A 352 3.06 -8.38 -19.87
CA SER A 352 2.29 -8.10 -21.09
C SER A 352 1.18 -7.08 -20.85
N VAL A 353 0.62 -6.50 -21.91
CA VAL A 353 -0.54 -5.58 -21.81
C VAL A 353 -1.72 -6.25 -21.10
N PRO A 354 -2.15 -7.48 -21.40
CA PRO A 354 -3.21 -8.16 -20.65
C PRO A 354 -2.92 -8.27 -19.15
N GLN A 355 -1.68 -8.62 -18.75
CA GLN A 355 -1.31 -8.72 -17.35
C GLN A 355 -1.37 -7.35 -16.61
N LEU A 356 -1.02 -6.27 -17.29
CA LEU A 356 -1.10 -4.91 -16.76
C LEU A 356 -2.55 -4.43 -16.65
N LEU A 357 -3.40 -4.77 -17.60
CA LEU A 357 -4.83 -4.49 -17.56
C LEU A 357 -5.52 -5.28 -16.44
N GLU A 358 -5.22 -6.58 -16.30
CA GLU A 358 -5.72 -7.41 -15.21
C GLU A 358 -5.34 -6.80 -13.86
N LEU A 359 -4.08 -6.36 -13.71
CA LEU A 359 -3.60 -5.70 -12.49
C LEU A 359 -4.38 -4.41 -12.17
N LEU A 360 -4.67 -3.58 -13.19
CA LEU A 360 -5.48 -2.37 -13.02
C LEU A 360 -6.92 -2.73 -12.61
N ILE A 361 -7.53 -3.66 -13.31
CA ILE A 361 -8.91 -4.09 -13.06
C ILE A 361 -9.05 -4.72 -11.68
N GLU A 362 -8.13 -5.63 -11.28
CA GLU A 362 -8.09 -6.22 -9.94
C GLU A 362 -7.94 -5.17 -8.85
N THR A 363 -7.11 -4.16 -9.08
CA THR A 363 -6.90 -3.07 -8.12
C THR A 363 -8.18 -2.26 -7.92
N VAL A 364 -8.84 -1.88 -9.02
CA VAL A 364 -10.09 -1.11 -8.99
C VAL A 364 -11.24 -1.91 -8.38
N SER A 365 -11.34 -3.21 -8.68
CA SER A 365 -12.35 -4.10 -8.10
C SER A 365 -12.26 -4.23 -6.56
N LYS A 366 -11.14 -3.80 -5.99
CA LYS A 366 -10.86 -3.77 -4.53
C LYS A 366 -10.76 -2.33 -4.00
N GLU A 367 -11.35 -1.37 -4.70
CA GLU A 367 -11.41 0.05 -4.32
C GLU A 367 -10.07 0.80 -4.34
N GLY A 368 -9.03 0.22 -4.93
CA GLY A 368 -7.68 0.78 -4.97
C GLY A 368 -7.37 1.61 -6.21
N ASN A 369 -6.25 2.33 -6.15
CA ASN A 369 -5.62 2.97 -7.30
C ASN A 369 -4.38 2.19 -7.72
N LEU A 370 -4.09 2.17 -9.01
CA LEU A 370 -2.83 1.65 -9.55
C LEU A 370 -1.90 2.81 -9.89
N LEU A 371 -0.72 2.84 -9.28
CA LEU A 371 0.40 3.72 -9.63
C LEU A 371 1.44 2.89 -10.38
N LEU A 372 1.45 2.98 -11.72
CA LEU A 372 2.26 2.14 -12.59
C LEU A 372 3.55 2.84 -12.99
N ASN A 373 4.69 2.20 -12.71
CA ASN A 373 6.01 2.82 -12.79
C ASN A 373 6.69 2.66 -14.15
N VAL A 374 7.29 3.76 -14.62
CA VAL A 374 8.19 3.81 -15.77
C VAL A 374 9.59 4.24 -15.30
N GLY A 375 10.63 3.58 -15.78
CA GLY A 375 12.02 3.98 -15.58
C GLY A 375 12.63 4.53 -16.87
N PRO A 376 12.72 5.86 -17.05
CA PRO A 376 13.35 6.45 -18.23
C PRO A 376 14.82 6.11 -18.36
N THR A 377 15.32 6.07 -19.59
CA THR A 377 16.74 5.92 -19.91
C THR A 377 17.57 7.12 -19.40
N SER A 378 18.89 7.01 -19.38
CA SER A 378 19.76 8.13 -19.00
C SER A 378 19.64 9.33 -19.92
N ARG A 379 19.23 9.15 -21.18
CA ARG A 379 18.99 10.23 -22.14
C ARG A 379 17.61 10.88 -22.00
N GLY A 380 16.73 10.35 -21.12
CA GLY A 380 15.43 10.94 -20.82
C GLY A 380 14.26 10.43 -21.67
N GLU A 381 14.40 9.30 -22.35
CA GLU A 381 13.31 8.67 -23.09
C GLU A 381 12.72 7.48 -22.29
N PHE A 382 11.44 7.21 -22.42
CA PHE A 382 10.89 5.93 -21.98
C PHE A 382 11.43 4.81 -22.87
N ASP A 383 11.82 3.69 -22.25
CA ASP A 383 12.21 2.48 -22.97
C ASP A 383 11.09 2.06 -23.93
N TYR A 384 11.47 1.61 -25.15
CA TYR A 384 10.50 1.22 -26.17
C TYR A 384 9.52 0.14 -25.70
N ARG A 385 9.97 -0.73 -24.78
CA ARG A 385 9.11 -1.77 -24.15
C ARG A 385 8.03 -1.15 -23.27
N ALA A 386 8.34 -0.05 -22.59
CA ALA A 386 7.36 0.71 -21.79
C ALA A 386 6.40 1.47 -22.72
N GLN A 387 6.93 2.12 -23.78
CA GLN A 387 6.11 2.83 -24.75
C GLN A 387 5.07 1.91 -25.43
N ASP A 388 5.48 0.71 -25.85
CA ASP A 388 4.58 -0.31 -26.45
C ASP A 388 3.45 -0.69 -25.49
N ARG A 389 3.76 -0.90 -24.21
CA ARG A 389 2.76 -1.26 -23.20
C ARG A 389 1.83 -0.10 -22.85
N LEU A 390 2.35 1.12 -22.76
CA LEU A 390 1.52 2.31 -22.56
C LEU A 390 0.56 2.50 -23.73
N ALA A 391 1.02 2.33 -24.96
CA ALA A 391 0.18 2.40 -26.15
C ALA A 391 -0.92 1.31 -26.14
N GLY A 392 -0.58 0.07 -25.76
CA GLY A 392 -1.53 -1.03 -25.64
C GLY A 392 -2.58 -0.79 -24.55
N ILE A 393 -2.16 -0.28 -23.37
CA ILE A 393 -3.08 0.12 -22.32
C ILE A 393 -3.99 1.26 -22.82
N GLY A 394 -3.42 2.27 -23.49
CA GLY A 394 -4.15 3.39 -24.05
C GLY A 394 -5.21 2.98 -25.06
N LYS A 395 -4.89 2.05 -25.96
CA LYS A 395 -5.87 1.46 -26.91
C LYS A 395 -7.06 0.87 -26.17
N TRP A 396 -6.82 0.12 -25.11
CA TRP A 396 -7.90 -0.48 -24.29
C TRP A 396 -8.67 0.59 -23.50
N MET A 397 -7.99 1.52 -22.84
CA MET A 397 -8.60 2.58 -22.05
C MET A 397 -9.48 3.52 -22.88
N HIS A 398 -9.12 3.74 -24.14
CA HIS A 398 -9.93 4.56 -25.08
C HIS A 398 -11.39 4.10 -25.13
N SER A 399 -11.63 2.81 -25.20
CA SER A 399 -12.98 2.24 -25.32
C SER A 399 -13.57 1.76 -24.00
N ASN A 400 -12.72 1.42 -22.99
CA ASN A 400 -13.17 0.74 -21.77
C ASN A 400 -13.01 1.56 -20.49
N SER A 401 -12.52 2.79 -20.54
CA SER A 401 -12.21 3.57 -19.34
C SER A 401 -13.39 3.85 -18.41
N ARG A 402 -14.64 3.76 -18.90
CA ARG A 402 -15.86 3.86 -18.07
C ARG A 402 -15.93 2.75 -17.00
N SER A 403 -15.30 1.60 -17.23
CA SER A 403 -15.23 0.49 -16.29
C SER A 403 -14.15 0.66 -15.22
N ILE A 404 -13.36 1.75 -15.30
CA ILE A 404 -12.24 2.08 -14.41
C ILE A 404 -12.52 3.34 -13.62
N TYR A 405 -12.72 4.49 -14.30
CA TYR A 405 -12.88 5.77 -13.63
C TYR A 405 -14.18 5.86 -12.84
N GLY A 406 -14.07 6.29 -11.56
CA GLY A 406 -15.20 6.38 -10.65
C GLY A 406 -15.79 5.02 -10.27
N CYS A 407 -15.16 3.92 -10.68
CA CYS A 407 -15.58 2.59 -10.29
C CYS A 407 -15.00 2.15 -8.95
N THR A 408 -15.66 1.20 -8.33
CA THR A 408 -15.33 0.61 -7.04
C THR A 408 -15.59 -0.90 -7.05
N ALA A 409 -15.47 -1.57 -5.91
CA ALA A 409 -15.89 -2.95 -5.76
C ALA A 409 -17.38 -3.11 -6.09
N ALA A 410 -17.73 -4.21 -6.74
CA ALA A 410 -19.14 -4.57 -6.92
C ALA A 410 -19.82 -4.83 -5.55
N PRO A 411 -21.10 -4.43 -5.37
CA PRO A 411 -21.87 -4.83 -4.20
C PRO A 411 -21.88 -6.35 -4.00
N ALA A 412 -21.93 -6.80 -2.74
CA ALA A 412 -21.76 -8.21 -2.36
C ALA A 412 -22.82 -9.16 -2.97
N GLU A 413 -23.95 -8.63 -3.40
CA GLU A 413 -24.99 -9.42 -4.08
C GLU A 413 -24.66 -9.77 -5.54
N PHE A 414 -23.60 -9.21 -6.11
CA PHE A 414 -23.11 -9.56 -7.45
C PHE A 414 -21.90 -10.50 -7.33
N GLU A 415 -22.16 -11.77 -7.47
CA GLU A 415 -21.11 -12.78 -7.49
C GLU A 415 -20.40 -12.78 -8.84
N ALA A 416 -19.08 -12.67 -8.82
CA ALA A 416 -18.28 -12.65 -10.05
C ALA A 416 -18.36 -14.02 -10.75
N PRO A 417 -18.79 -14.08 -12.02
CA PRO A 417 -18.70 -15.30 -12.82
C PRO A 417 -17.26 -15.82 -12.92
N GLU A 418 -17.13 -17.12 -13.18
CA GLU A 418 -15.82 -17.76 -13.26
C GLU A 418 -14.91 -17.04 -14.25
N ARG A 419 -13.66 -16.78 -13.84
CA ARG A 419 -12.60 -16.14 -14.61
C ARG A 419 -12.96 -14.72 -15.11
N THR A 420 -13.78 -14.03 -14.34
CA THR A 420 -14.10 -12.62 -14.55
C THR A 420 -13.76 -11.78 -13.32
N ILE A 421 -13.69 -10.47 -13.51
CA ILE A 421 -13.56 -9.50 -12.43
C ILE A 421 -14.67 -8.47 -12.59
N LEU A 422 -15.31 -8.10 -11.49
CA LEU A 422 -16.38 -7.10 -11.48
C LEU A 422 -15.86 -5.76 -10.97
N THR A 423 -16.24 -4.68 -11.67
CA THR A 423 -16.19 -3.32 -11.14
C THR A 423 -17.57 -2.68 -11.21
N TYR A 424 -17.85 -1.72 -10.34
CA TYR A 424 -19.16 -1.08 -10.26
C TYR A 424 -19.01 0.44 -10.16
N ASN A 425 -19.80 1.16 -10.95
CA ASN A 425 -19.88 2.61 -10.87
C ASN A 425 -21.17 3.02 -10.14
N PRO A 426 -21.08 3.48 -8.88
CA PRO A 426 -22.26 3.82 -8.08
C PRO A 426 -23.01 5.07 -8.59
N THR A 427 -22.33 5.95 -9.31
CA THR A 427 -22.94 7.19 -9.84
C THR A 427 -23.86 6.90 -11.02
N THR A 428 -23.48 5.95 -11.88
CA THR A 428 -24.24 5.61 -13.09
C THR A 428 -25.08 4.35 -12.93
N ASN A 429 -24.98 3.64 -11.81
CA ASN A 429 -25.58 2.33 -11.54
C ASN A 429 -25.23 1.31 -12.63
N ARG A 430 -23.93 1.18 -12.93
CA ARG A 430 -23.41 0.27 -13.96
C ARG A 430 -22.48 -0.75 -13.33
N LEU A 431 -22.74 -2.03 -13.64
CA LEU A 431 -21.84 -3.13 -13.34
C LEU A 431 -21.03 -3.47 -14.59
N TYR A 432 -19.74 -3.67 -14.45
CA TYR A 432 -18.85 -4.04 -15.53
C TYR A 432 -18.26 -5.42 -15.27
N ILE A 433 -18.40 -6.34 -16.24
CA ILE A 433 -17.86 -7.70 -16.17
C ILE A 433 -16.65 -7.74 -17.10
N HIS A 434 -15.48 -7.81 -16.52
CA HIS A 434 -14.22 -7.93 -17.27
C HIS A 434 -13.93 -9.40 -17.55
N LEU A 435 -13.88 -9.78 -18.83
CA LEU A 435 -13.65 -11.16 -19.26
C LEU A 435 -12.14 -11.42 -19.32
N ILE A 436 -11.54 -11.81 -18.20
CA ILE A 436 -10.11 -12.11 -18.11
C ILE A 436 -9.78 -13.30 -19.01
N ASP A 437 -10.62 -14.35 -18.96
CA ASP A 437 -10.64 -15.38 -19.98
C ASP A 437 -11.96 -15.29 -20.75
N TYR A 438 -11.88 -15.30 -22.05
CA TYR A 438 -13.06 -15.20 -22.90
C TYR A 438 -13.84 -16.52 -22.91
N PRO A 439 -15.12 -16.53 -22.51
CA PRO A 439 -15.93 -17.75 -22.46
C PRO A 439 -16.33 -18.21 -23.86
N LEU A 440 -16.51 -19.53 -24.06
CA LEU A 440 -16.76 -20.13 -25.39
C LEU A 440 -18.16 -19.88 -25.98
N SER A 441 -19.10 -19.33 -25.27
CA SER A 441 -20.43 -18.94 -25.80
C SER A 441 -21.36 -18.37 -24.75
N ARG A 442 -21.13 -18.63 -23.49
CA ARG A 442 -21.99 -18.19 -22.39
C ARG A 442 -21.24 -18.06 -21.08
N LEU A 443 -21.73 -17.18 -20.24
CA LEU A 443 -21.22 -16.88 -18.91
C LEU A 443 -22.36 -17.09 -17.91
N ALA A 444 -22.21 -17.99 -16.92
CA ALA A 444 -23.20 -18.21 -15.89
C ALA A 444 -23.25 -17.01 -14.94
N ILE A 445 -24.46 -16.54 -14.62
CA ILE A 445 -24.69 -15.40 -13.70
C ILE A 445 -25.78 -15.75 -12.67
N SER A 446 -25.68 -15.18 -11.48
CA SER A 446 -26.66 -15.36 -10.39
C SER A 446 -27.59 -14.15 -10.21
N PHE A 447 -27.42 -13.08 -10.99
CA PHE A 447 -28.07 -11.77 -10.81
C PHE A 447 -28.84 -11.29 -12.07
N ALA A 448 -29.31 -12.21 -12.90
CA ALA A 448 -30.03 -11.87 -14.15
C ALA A 448 -31.29 -11.04 -13.92
N ASP A 449 -32.00 -11.24 -12.81
CA ASP A 449 -33.20 -10.49 -12.41
C ASP A 449 -32.93 -9.00 -12.14
N LYS A 450 -31.69 -8.63 -11.88
CA LYS A 450 -31.24 -7.25 -11.67
C LYS A 450 -30.82 -6.55 -12.96
N ILE A 451 -30.67 -7.28 -14.07
CA ILE A 451 -30.22 -6.72 -15.35
C ILE A 451 -31.40 -6.10 -16.11
N GLU A 452 -31.25 -4.85 -16.53
CA GLU A 452 -32.13 -4.20 -17.49
C GLU A 452 -31.67 -4.42 -18.92
N TYR A 453 -30.38 -4.20 -19.18
CA TYR A 453 -29.75 -4.28 -20.50
C TYR A 453 -28.26 -4.60 -20.35
N ALA A 454 -27.68 -5.27 -21.34
CA ALA A 454 -26.27 -5.58 -21.40
C ALA A 454 -25.68 -5.33 -22.79
N GLN A 455 -24.47 -4.83 -22.86
CA GLN A 455 -23.73 -4.56 -24.10
C GLN A 455 -22.22 -4.77 -23.91
N PHE A 456 -21.51 -4.99 -25.01
CA PHE A 456 -20.07 -4.81 -24.96
C PHE A 456 -19.71 -3.32 -24.80
N LEU A 457 -18.76 -3.03 -23.92
CA LEU A 457 -18.37 -1.65 -23.64
C LEU A 457 -17.58 -1.01 -24.80
N HIS A 458 -16.80 -1.79 -25.52
CA HIS A 458 -15.87 -1.28 -26.54
C HIS A 458 -16.57 -0.80 -27.83
N ASP A 459 -17.73 -1.34 -28.19
CA ASP A 459 -18.46 -1.00 -29.42
C ASP A 459 -19.96 -0.72 -29.20
N GLY A 460 -20.48 -0.97 -27.99
CA GLY A 460 -21.88 -0.75 -27.65
C GLY A 460 -22.83 -1.79 -28.23
N SER A 461 -22.32 -2.91 -28.78
CA SER A 461 -23.18 -3.95 -29.32
C SER A 461 -23.93 -4.71 -28.20
N GLU A 462 -25.23 -4.93 -28.40
CA GLU A 462 -26.09 -5.63 -27.45
C GLU A 462 -25.61 -7.05 -27.19
N ILE A 463 -25.73 -7.49 -25.93
CA ILE A 463 -25.49 -8.87 -25.52
C ILE A 463 -26.79 -9.44 -24.92
N SER A 464 -27.24 -10.55 -25.47
CA SER A 464 -28.42 -11.26 -24.95
C SER A 464 -28.12 -12.01 -23.67
N PHE A 465 -29.12 -12.11 -22.81
CA PHE A 465 -29.06 -12.87 -21.56
C PHE A 465 -30.42 -13.49 -21.22
N ASP A 466 -30.42 -14.53 -20.42
CA ASP A 466 -31.60 -15.12 -19.82
C ASP A 466 -31.47 -15.18 -18.28
N LYS A 467 -32.21 -16.05 -17.63
CA LYS A 467 -32.22 -16.16 -16.16
C LYS A 467 -30.92 -16.72 -15.56
N GLU A 468 -30.10 -17.39 -16.36
CA GLU A 468 -28.94 -18.15 -15.91
C GLU A 468 -27.64 -17.73 -16.62
N PHE A 469 -27.74 -17.18 -17.83
CA PHE A 469 -26.58 -16.96 -18.69
C PHE A 469 -26.60 -15.60 -19.39
N ILE A 470 -25.41 -15.03 -19.57
CA ILE A 470 -25.11 -14.03 -20.60
C ILE A 470 -24.49 -14.78 -21.79
N TYR A 471 -24.95 -14.50 -23.00
CA TYR A 471 -24.52 -15.19 -24.23
C TYR A 471 -23.49 -14.34 -24.97
N THR A 472 -22.24 -14.82 -24.99
CA THR A 472 -21.15 -14.14 -25.70
C THR A 472 -21.00 -14.67 -27.13
N PRO A 473 -20.62 -13.83 -28.10
CA PRO A 473 -20.26 -14.29 -29.46
C PRO A 473 -19.18 -15.38 -29.41
N VAL A 474 -19.23 -16.29 -30.37
CA VAL A 474 -18.20 -17.35 -30.53
C VAL A 474 -16.81 -16.76 -30.82
N VAL A 475 -16.79 -15.65 -31.61
CA VAL A 475 -15.56 -14.94 -31.92
C VAL A 475 -15.29 -13.89 -30.86
N LYS A 476 -14.14 -13.99 -30.18
CA LYS A 476 -13.69 -12.99 -29.24
C LYS A 476 -13.55 -11.63 -29.95
N PRO A 477 -14.07 -10.52 -29.37
CA PRO A 477 -13.80 -9.18 -29.86
C PRO A 477 -12.31 -8.86 -29.94
N GLU A 478 -11.91 -8.03 -30.90
CA GLU A 478 -10.50 -7.62 -31.07
C GLU A 478 -10.09 -6.57 -30.00
N THR A 479 -10.16 -6.98 -28.74
CA THR A 479 -9.70 -6.21 -27.57
C THR A 479 -9.05 -7.16 -26.56
N GLU A 480 -8.08 -6.66 -25.78
CA GLU A 480 -7.29 -7.49 -24.87
C GLU A 480 -8.16 -8.14 -23.80
N VAL A 481 -8.89 -7.35 -23.04
CA VAL A 481 -9.85 -7.79 -22.02
C VAL A 481 -11.22 -7.23 -22.39
N PRO A 482 -12.10 -8.01 -23.05
CA PRO A 482 -13.45 -7.54 -23.36
C PRO A 482 -14.23 -7.23 -22.07
N VAL A 483 -15.05 -6.19 -22.11
CA VAL A 483 -15.85 -5.75 -20.97
C VAL A 483 -17.31 -5.74 -21.37
N ILE A 484 -18.16 -6.38 -20.56
CA ILE A 484 -19.61 -6.26 -20.64
C ILE A 484 -20.07 -5.18 -19.68
N GLU A 485 -20.74 -4.17 -20.20
CA GLU A 485 -21.43 -3.16 -19.43
C GLU A 485 -22.86 -3.61 -19.17
N VAL A 486 -23.20 -3.71 -17.90
CA VAL A 486 -24.52 -4.14 -17.44
C VAL A 486 -25.26 -2.96 -16.85
N PHE A 487 -26.42 -2.65 -17.39
CA PHE A 487 -27.34 -1.64 -16.88
C PHE A 487 -28.22 -2.31 -15.82
N LEU A 488 -28.12 -1.83 -14.59
CA LEU A 488 -28.89 -2.38 -13.46
C LEU A 488 -30.23 -1.65 -13.32
N ARG A 489 -31.26 -2.42 -12.92
CA ARG A 489 -32.62 -1.89 -12.64
C ARG A 489 -32.65 -0.95 -11.44
#